data_deca288d08041ebe121c8144ef435bf4
#
_entry.id   deca288d08041ebe121c8144ef435bf4
#
_cell.length_a   1.000
_cell.length_b   1.000
_cell.length_c   1.000
_cell.angle_alpha   90.00
_cell.angle_beta   90.00
_cell.angle_gamma   90.00
#
_symmetry.space_group_name_H-M   'P 1'
#
loop_
_entity.id
_entity.type
_entity.pdbx_description
1 polymer ?
#
loop_
_entity_poly.entity_id
_entity_poly.type
_entity_poly.pdbx_seq_one_letter_code
_entity_poly.pdbx_strand_id
1 'polypeptide(L)'
;KSIQFHVKLAYLTLLVILIASFYLQALDLFWQGMHAPNMFLHRYAWLFSLTILFMAAEVLNRIKEINWKRLCLAVSLLSIGFVLTFLYRKHYPFLTSSHYVLTLEFLLVFFTVTLAFTVRKLSYPIFSAVILFFCLFEISINSYYQMDGIVTEWVFAARSSYQGKIPAINKLTRSLQDDHSFYRTEILQPQTGNDSMKYNFRGISQFSSVRNTDTSSTLDKLGFKSDGTNLNLRYQNNTLLMDSLFGIKYNISDRNPQKFAFHKLETQGNQTLYQNEKALSLAFLTASPYKDIKFSNLTLDNQKNFLNHLTGQSLTFYQRLHPLKTGADDPSQGPQKAKVEAD
;
A
#
# COMPACT_ATOMS: atom_id res chain seq x y z
N LYS A 1 20.74 42.38 12.67
CA LYS A 1 21.62 42.06 11.50
C LYS A 1 20.80 41.28 10.47
N SER A 2 20.71 41.79 9.24
CA SER A 2 20.00 41.05 8.16
C SER A 2 20.64 39.68 7.93
N ILE A 3 19.82 38.69 7.53
CA ILE A 3 20.34 37.35 7.13
C ILE A 3 21.40 37.55 6.04
N GLN A 4 22.55 36.91 6.22
CA GLN A 4 23.68 37.06 5.30
C GLN A 4 23.32 36.57 3.91
N PHE A 5 23.84 37.19 2.85
CA PHE A 5 23.48 36.89 1.47
C PHE A 5 23.74 35.44 1.09
N HIS A 6 24.86 34.86 1.50
CA HIS A 6 25.19 33.47 1.20
C HIS A 6 24.20 32.46 1.85
N VAL A 7 23.66 32.77 3.05
CA VAL A 7 22.63 31.94 3.69
C VAL A 7 21.33 31.98 2.88
N LYS A 8 20.91 33.16 2.40
CA LYS A 8 19.74 33.29 1.53
C LYS A 8 19.93 32.54 0.22
N LEU A 9 21.12 32.64 -0.37
CA LEU A 9 21.44 31.95 -1.61
C LEU A 9 21.42 30.42 -1.40
N ALA A 10 21.95 29.91 -0.30
CA ALA A 10 21.93 28.48 0.02
C ALA A 10 20.48 27.93 0.14
N TYR A 11 19.61 28.62 0.87
CA TYR A 11 18.20 28.25 0.96
C TYR A 11 17.50 28.31 -0.41
N LEU A 12 17.74 29.37 -1.17
CA LEU A 12 17.16 29.51 -2.52
C LEU A 12 17.61 28.37 -3.42
N THR A 13 18.91 28.07 -3.45
CA THR A 13 19.46 26.97 -4.25
C THR A 13 18.84 25.64 -3.86
N LEU A 14 18.74 25.35 -2.55
CA LEU A 14 18.12 24.12 -2.08
C LEU A 14 16.65 24.02 -2.49
N LEU A 15 15.87 25.09 -2.32
CA LEU A 15 14.47 25.13 -2.74
C LEU A 15 14.32 24.93 -4.26
N VAL A 16 15.16 25.57 -5.06
CA VAL A 16 15.14 25.42 -6.54
C VAL A 16 15.46 23.98 -6.92
N ILE A 17 16.47 23.35 -6.29
CA ILE A 17 16.78 21.93 -6.55
C ILE A 17 15.60 21.04 -6.15
N LEU A 18 15.00 21.24 -4.98
CA LEU A 18 13.86 20.44 -4.52
C LEU A 18 12.63 20.60 -5.42
N ILE A 19 12.32 21.83 -5.84
CA ILE A 19 11.22 22.09 -6.78
C ILE A 19 11.52 21.44 -8.14
N ALA A 20 12.73 21.62 -8.68
CA ALA A 20 13.13 20.98 -9.92
C ALA A 20 13.04 19.44 -9.83
N SER A 21 13.32 18.87 -8.67
CA SER A 21 13.24 17.42 -8.45
C SER A 21 11.83 16.85 -8.58
N PHE A 22 10.79 17.65 -8.35
CA PHE A 22 9.40 17.21 -8.59
C PHE A 22 9.04 17.08 -10.07
N TYR A 23 9.81 17.71 -10.96
CA TYR A 23 9.53 17.74 -12.40
C TYR A 23 10.59 17.02 -13.23
N LEU A 24 11.82 16.91 -12.75
CA LEU A 24 12.94 16.31 -13.47
C LEU A 24 13.22 14.89 -12.96
N GLN A 25 12.93 13.89 -13.76
CA GLN A 25 13.06 12.47 -13.40
C GLN A 25 14.46 12.10 -12.87
N ALA A 26 15.53 12.67 -13.45
CA ALA A 26 16.89 12.38 -12.99
C ALA A 26 17.13 12.82 -11.53
N LEU A 27 16.61 14.00 -11.15
CA LEU A 27 16.69 14.51 -9.78
C LEU A 27 15.76 13.74 -8.83
N ASP A 28 14.56 13.39 -9.29
CA ASP A 28 13.61 12.55 -8.53
C ASP A 28 14.25 11.22 -8.18
N LEU A 29 14.81 10.51 -9.16
CA LEU A 29 15.51 9.24 -8.95
C LEU A 29 16.73 9.39 -8.02
N PHE A 30 17.47 10.48 -8.11
CA PHE A 30 18.60 10.73 -7.20
C PHE A 30 18.18 10.67 -5.73
N TRP A 31 17.09 11.34 -5.35
CA TRP A 31 16.57 11.31 -3.98
C TRP A 31 16.04 9.95 -3.56
N GLN A 32 15.71 9.08 -4.49
CA GLN A 32 15.14 7.74 -4.27
C GLN A 32 16.17 6.63 -4.43
N GLY A 33 17.48 6.95 -4.37
CA GLY A 33 18.55 5.97 -4.51
C GLY A 33 18.67 5.39 -5.91
N MET A 34 18.39 6.20 -6.93
CA MET A 34 18.42 5.84 -8.38
C MET A 34 17.42 4.75 -8.76
N HIS A 35 16.39 4.53 -7.95
CA HIS A 35 15.35 3.54 -8.18
C HIS A 35 13.96 4.18 -8.16
N ALA A 36 13.13 3.87 -9.17
CA ALA A 36 11.75 4.34 -9.20
C ALA A 36 10.93 3.65 -8.09
N PRO A 37 10.21 4.41 -7.25
CA PRO A 37 9.39 3.83 -6.19
C PRO A 37 8.15 3.14 -6.76
N ASN A 38 7.74 2.04 -6.16
CA ASN A 38 6.52 1.35 -6.56
C ASN A 38 5.23 2.08 -6.15
N MET A 39 5.29 2.92 -5.15
CA MET A 39 4.18 3.73 -4.62
C MET A 39 4.75 4.98 -3.96
N PHE A 40 3.90 5.97 -3.67
CA PHE A 40 4.31 7.17 -2.94
C PHE A 40 5.48 7.88 -3.61
N LEU A 41 5.19 8.50 -4.74
CA LEU A 41 6.13 9.34 -5.47
C LEU A 41 6.64 10.48 -4.58
N HIS A 42 7.84 11.00 -4.89
CA HIS A 42 8.42 12.16 -4.21
C HIS A 42 8.50 12.04 -2.68
N ARG A 43 8.94 10.88 -2.19
CA ARG A 43 9.08 10.60 -0.74
C ARG A 43 9.97 11.61 0.00
N TYR A 44 10.81 12.34 -0.69
CA TYR A 44 11.66 13.40 -0.16
C TYR A 44 10.94 14.76 -0.01
N ALA A 45 9.66 14.87 -0.35
CA ALA A 45 8.90 16.12 -0.24
C ALA A 45 8.91 16.73 1.17
N TRP A 46 9.08 15.91 2.20
CA TRP A 46 9.26 16.39 3.57
C TRP A 46 10.50 17.30 3.75
N LEU A 47 11.56 17.13 2.94
CA LEU A 47 12.73 18.02 2.95
C LEU A 47 12.38 19.45 2.53
N PHE A 48 11.43 19.60 1.59
CA PHE A 48 10.91 20.90 1.21
C PHE A 48 10.22 21.57 2.40
N SER A 49 9.33 20.87 3.10
CA SER A 49 8.66 21.39 4.30
C SER A 49 9.65 21.72 5.41
N LEU A 50 10.64 20.85 5.66
CA LEU A 50 11.69 21.07 6.64
C LEU A 50 12.52 22.32 6.31
N THR A 51 12.88 22.53 5.04
CA THR A 51 13.61 23.72 4.59
C THR A 51 12.80 24.99 4.87
N ILE A 52 11.51 25.00 4.56
CA ILE A 52 10.61 26.12 4.86
C ILE A 52 10.55 26.39 6.39
N LEU A 53 10.48 25.33 7.22
CA LEU A 53 10.49 25.48 8.69
C LEU A 53 11.79 26.11 9.19
N PHE A 54 12.95 25.71 8.67
CA PHE A 54 14.24 26.36 9.04
C PHE A 54 14.25 27.84 8.62
N MET A 55 13.76 28.15 7.43
CA MET A 55 13.64 29.56 6.97
C MET A 55 12.70 30.36 7.88
N ALA A 56 11.57 29.78 8.29
CA ALA A 56 10.64 30.39 9.21
C ALA A 56 11.28 30.64 10.59
N ALA A 57 12.02 29.66 11.14
CA ALA A 57 12.75 29.80 12.40
C ALA A 57 13.80 30.93 12.32
N GLU A 58 14.54 31.02 11.22
CA GLU A 58 15.51 32.12 10.99
C GLU A 58 14.84 33.50 10.98
N VAL A 59 13.65 33.60 10.40
CA VAL A 59 12.86 34.84 10.38
C VAL A 59 12.32 35.16 11.77
N LEU A 60 11.76 34.16 12.49
CA LEU A 60 11.23 34.33 13.83
C LEU A 60 12.30 34.75 14.83
N ASN A 61 13.53 34.24 14.76
CA ASN A 61 14.64 34.69 15.56
C ASN A 61 14.95 36.18 15.38
N ARG A 62 14.56 36.75 14.24
CA ARG A 62 14.78 38.17 13.89
C ARG A 62 13.47 38.92 13.77
N ILE A 63 12.43 38.49 14.44
CA ILE A 63 11.06 39.03 14.33
C ILE A 63 11.01 40.54 14.60
N LYS A 64 11.87 41.03 15.53
CA LYS A 64 11.99 42.46 15.90
C LYS A 64 12.57 43.34 14.80
N GLU A 65 13.23 42.74 13.81
CA GLU A 65 13.90 43.45 12.70
C GLU A 65 13.03 43.43 11.42
N ILE A 66 11.87 42.83 11.45
CA ILE A 66 11.00 42.73 10.29
C ILE A 66 10.43 44.11 9.92
N ASN A 67 10.57 44.46 8.65
CA ASN A 67 9.96 45.65 8.08
C ASN A 67 8.52 45.35 7.65
N TRP A 68 7.54 46.08 8.20
CA TRP A 68 6.13 45.88 7.92
C TRP A 68 5.78 45.98 6.43
N LYS A 69 6.45 46.86 5.64
CA LYS A 69 6.21 46.99 4.20
C LYS A 69 6.61 45.71 3.45
N ARG A 70 7.74 45.09 3.84
CA ARG A 70 8.18 43.81 3.27
C ARG A 70 7.28 42.67 3.66
N LEU A 71 6.77 42.69 4.90
CA LEU A 71 5.78 41.71 5.36
C LEU A 71 4.50 41.82 4.52
N CYS A 72 3.96 43.01 4.34
CA CYS A 72 2.78 43.22 3.50
C CYS A 72 3.00 42.74 2.06
N LEU A 73 4.15 43.10 1.47
CA LEU A 73 4.49 42.64 0.11
C LEU A 73 4.54 41.11 0.02
N ALA A 74 5.19 40.44 0.97
CA ALA A 74 5.31 38.97 0.98
C ALA A 74 3.93 38.31 1.10
N VAL A 75 3.09 38.78 2.02
CA VAL A 75 1.73 38.24 2.19
C VAL A 75 0.85 38.52 0.97
N SER A 76 0.98 39.70 0.33
CA SER A 76 0.26 40.00 -0.91
C SER A 76 0.66 39.04 -2.04
N LEU A 77 1.95 38.77 -2.22
CA LEU A 77 2.43 37.82 -3.22
C LEU A 77 1.93 36.38 -2.95
N LEU A 78 1.97 35.96 -1.68
CA LEU A 78 1.42 34.65 -1.28
C LEU A 78 -0.10 34.57 -1.53
N SER A 79 -0.84 35.62 -1.19
CA SER A 79 -2.30 35.69 -1.42
C SER A 79 -2.63 35.64 -2.91
N ILE A 80 -1.88 36.32 -3.76
CA ILE A 80 -2.05 36.25 -5.23
C ILE A 80 -1.81 34.82 -5.71
N GLY A 81 -0.69 34.18 -5.32
CA GLY A 81 -0.42 32.79 -5.65
C GLY A 81 -1.53 31.84 -5.20
N PHE A 82 -2.08 32.09 -4.01
CA PHE A 82 -3.17 31.30 -3.45
C PHE A 82 -4.49 31.47 -4.22
N VAL A 83 -4.83 32.71 -4.61
CA VAL A 83 -5.99 32.98 -5.47
C VAL A 83 -5.83 32.32 -6.83
N LEU A 84 -4.64 32.34 -7.42
CA LEU A 84 -4.37 31.65 -8.69
C LEU A 84 -4.60 30.13 -8.56
N THR A 85 -4.10 29.48 -7.49
CA THR A 85 -4.35 28.05 -7.27
C THR A 85 -5.85 27.76 -7.08
N PHE A 86 -6.59 28.65 -6.41
CA PHE A 86 -8.04 28.53 -6.28
C PHE A 86 -8.77 28.64 -7.62
N LEU A 87 -8.36 29.55 -8.48
CA LEU A 87 -8.92 29.69 -9.84
C LEU A 87 -8.67 28.42 -10.69
N TYR A 88 -7.50 27.81 -10.52
CA TYR A 88 -7.12 26.56 -11.19
C TYR A 88 -7.48 25.29 -10.41
N ARG A 89 -8.32 25.37 -9.39
CA ARG A 89 -8.64 24.24 -8.48
C ARG A 89 -9.13 22.96 -9.18
N LYS A 90 -9.66 23.05 -10.39
CA LYS A 90 -10.05 21.87 -11.18
C LYS A 90 -8.89 20.89 -11.45
N HIS A 91 -7.64 21.38 -11.42
CA HIS A 91 -6.44 20.57 -11.58
C HIS A 91 -5.98 19.93 -10.25
N TYR A 92 -6.61 20.31 -9.14
CA TYR A 92 -6.30 19.82 -7.78
C TYR A 92 -7.55 19.25 -7.11
N PRO A 93 -8.10 18.10 -7.62
CA PRO A 93 -9.37 17.56 -7.13
C PRO A 93 -9.33 17.12 -5.67
N PHE A 94 -8.14 16.89 -5.12
CA PHE A 94 -7.90 16.55 -3.72
C PHE A 94 -8.00 17.77 -2.77
N LEU A 95 -8.03 19.02 -3.27
CA LEU A 95 -8.20 20.22 -2.46
C LEU A 95 -9.66 20.66 -2.47
N THR A 96 -10.28 20.58 -1.31
CA THR A 96 -11.65 21.07 -1.12
C THR A 96 -11.68 22.58 -0.84
N SER A 97 -12.83 23.21 -1.02
CA SER A 97 -13.01 24.64 -0.71
C SER A 97 -12.68 24.98 0.75
N SER A 98 -12.95 24.07 1.68
CA SER A 98 -12.60 24.21 3.10
C SER A 98 -11.11 24.33 3.35
N HIS A 99 -10.28 23.58 2.63
CA HIS A 99 -8.82 23.71 2.72
C HIS A 99 -8.34 25.12 2.33
N TYR A 100 -8.93 25.69 1.26
CA TYR A 100 -8.60 27.06 0.82
C TYR A 100 -9.03 28.10 1.85
N VAL A 101 -10.25 27.99 2.40
CA VAL A 101 -10.75 28.93 3.42
C VAL A 101 -9.90 28.89 4.67
N LEU A 102 -9.63 27.69 5.23
CA LEU A 102 -8.81 27.52 6.43
C LEU A 102 -7.40 28.07 6.24
N THR A 103 -6.76 27.79 5.10
CA THR A 103 -5.40 28.30 4.82
C THR A 103 -5.42 29.84 4.76
N LEU A 104 -6.44 30.44 4.17
CA LEU A 104 -6.57 31.90 4.11
C LEU A 104 -6.81 32.51 5.50
N GLU A 105 -7.66 31.89 6.31
CA GLU A 105 -7.91 32.32 7.69
C GLU A 105 -6.64 32.31 8.54
N PHE A 106 -5.88 31.23 8.52
CA PHE A 106 -4.61 31.15 9.25
C PHE A 106 -3.57 32.15 8.72
N LEU A 107 -3.47 32.31 7.40
CA LEU A 107 -2.58 33.31 6.78
C LEU A 107 -2.93 34.72 7.29
N LEU A 108 -4.21 35.07 7.34
CA LEU A 108 -4.67 36.37 7.82
C LEU A 108 -4.42 36.55 9.32
N VAL A 109 -4.63 35.53 10.14
CA VAL A 109 -4.32 35.55 11.58
C VAL A 109 -2.83 35.78 11.81
N PHE A 110 -1.95 34.95 11.23
CA PHE A 110 -0.52 35.08 11.40
C PHE A 110 0.01 36.41 10.86
N PHE A 111 -0.53 36.87 9.73
CA PHE A 111 -0.20 38.20 9.20
C PHE A 111 -0.59 39.33 10.15
N THR A 112 -1.85 39.32 10.65
CA THR A 112 -2.36 40.38 11.53
C THR A 112 -1.59 40.45 12.83
N VAL A 113 -1.32 39.30 13.46
CA VAL A 113 -0.57 39.22 14.72
C VAL A 113 0.89 39.68 14.53
N THR A 114 1.54 39.25 13.43
CA THR A 114 2.90 39.65 13.11
C THR A 114 2.99 41.14 12.77
N LEU A 115 2.01 41.65 12.02
CA LEU A 115 1.93 43.09 11.70
C LEU A 115 1.74 43.93 12.97
N ALA A 116 0.80 43.54 13.85
CA ALA A 116 0.57 44.25 15.12
C ALA A 116 1.81 44.27 15.99
N PHE A 117 2.59 43.19 16.03
CA PHE A 117 3.87 43.16 16.72
C PHE A 117 4.89 44.07 16.05
N THR A 118 5.02 44.04 14.74
CA THR A 118 5.99 44.83 13.97
C THR A 118 5.74 46.33 14.10
N VAL A 119 4.47 46.77 14.18
CA VAL A 119 4.08 48.16 14.41
C VAL A 119 4.02 48.52 15.90
N ARG A 120 4.59 47.68 16.78
CA ARG A 120 4.72 47.87 18.23
C ARG A 120 3.40 48.02 19.01
N LYS A 121 2.33 47.41 18.52
CA LYS A 121 1.03 47.35 19.24
C LYS A 121 0.91 46.13 20.17
N LEU A 122 1.82 45.16 20.05
CA LEU A 122 1.87 43.97 20.90
C LEU A 122 3.25 43.86 21.59
N SER A 123 3.24 43.44 22.86
CA SER A 123 4.48 43.05 23.55
C SER A 123 4.94 41.65 23.09
N TYR A 124 6.24 41.37 23.22
CA TYR A 124 6.81 40.10 22.81
C TYR A 124 6.16 38.87 23.50
N PRO A 125 5.89 38.88 24.83
CA PRO A 125 5.23 37.74 25.47
C PRO A 125 3.82 37.48 24.94
N ILE A 126 3.04 38.52 24.68
CA ILE A 126 1.69 38.39 24.13
C ILE A 126 1.76 37.88 22.70
N PHE A 127 2.67 38.44 21.87
CA PHE A 127 2.90 37.95 20.51
C PHE A 127 3.22 36.45 20.51
N SER A 128 4.19 36.01 21.35
CA SER A 128 4.62 34.61 21.42
C SER A 128 3.48 33.68 21.88
N ALA A 129 2.72 34.11 22.89
CA ALA A 129 1.57 33.31 23.38
C ALA A 129 0.48 33.15 22.31
N VAL A 130 0.15 34.22 21.58
CA VAL A 130 -0.87 34.20 20.54
C VAL A 130 -0.41 33.35 19.34
N ILE A 131 0.83 33.51 18.88
CA ILE A 131 1.37 32.68 17.80
C ILE A 131 1.38 31.21 18.22
N LEU A 132 1.85 30.87 19.41
CA LEU A 132 1.86 29.49 19.90
C LEU A 132 0.45 28.89 19.95
N PHE A 133 -0.52 29.66 20.45
CA PHE A 133 -1.91 29.22 20.50
C PHE A 133 -2.46 28.89 19.11
N PHE A 134 -2.29 29.79 18.13
CA PHE A 134 -2.77 29.54 16.78
C PHE A 134 -2.00 28.46 16.05
N CYS A 135 -0.69 28.28 16.29
CA CYS A 135 0.07 27.15 15.78
C CYS A 135 -0.47 25.81 16.30
N LEU A 136 -0.73 25.71 17.61
CA LEU A 136 -1.29 24.49 18.20
C LEU A 136 -2.70 24.20 17.68
N PHE A 137 -3.51 25.25 17.49
CA PHE A 137 -4.85 25.14 16.94
C PHE A 137 -4.81 24.66 15.46
N GLU A 138 -3.95 25.27 14.63
CA GLU A 138 -3.76 24.87 13.23
C GLU A 138 -3.28 23.41 13.13
N ILE A 139 -2.27 23.01 13.92
CA ILE A 139 -1.79 21.64 13.96
C ILE A 139 -2.91 20.66 14.31
N SER A 140 -3.76 21.01 15.27
CA SER A 140 -4.88 20.15 15.70
C SER A 140 -5.91 19.96 14.57
N ILE A 141 -6.28 21.04 13.91
CA ILE A 141 -7.21 21.01 12.77
C ILE A 141 -6.61 20.22 11.61
N ASN A 142 -5.34 20.51 11.25
CA ASN A 142 -4.65 19.82 10.17
C ASN A 142 -4.52 18.32 10.45
N SER A 143 -4.19 17.93 11.68
CA SER A 143 -4.13 16.52 12.09
C SER A 143 -5.50 15.84 11.97
N TYR A 144 -6.58 16.53 12.34
CA TYR A 144 -7.93 16.01 12.17
C TYR A 144 -8.24 15.73 10.68
N TYR A 145 -7.99 16.70 9.80
CA TYR A 145 -8.22 16.52 8.36
C TYR A 145 -7.34 15.45 7.73
N GLN A 146 -6.10 15.32 8.17
CA GLN A 146 -5.21 14.26 7.70
C GLN A 146 -5.74 12.87 8.11
N MET A 147 -6.19 12.72 9.35
CA MET A 147 -6.77 11.46 9.82
C MET A 147 -8.08 11.13 9.09
N ASP A 148 -8.94 12.12 8.88
CA ASP A 148 -10.20 11.96 8.16
C ASP A 148 -9.96 11.57 6.69
N GLY A 149 -8.99 12.21 6.03
CA GLY A 149 -8.58 11.87 4.67
C GLY A 149 -8.04 10.44 4.57
N ILE A 150 -7.21 10.01 5.52
CA ILE A 150 -6.71 8.63 5.56
C ILE A 150 -7.85 7.63 5.74
N VAL A 151 -8.79 7.91 6.64
CA VAL A 151 -9.96 7.03 6.87
C VAL A 151 -10.85 6.94 5.63
N THR A 152 -10.97 8.03 4.87
CA THR A 152 -11.80 8.09 3.66
C THR A 152 -11.14 7.39 2.46
N GLU A 153 -9.82 7.53 2.30
CA GLU A 153 -9.08 6.94 1.18
C GLU A 153 -8.71 5.47 1.40
N TRP A 154 -8.45 5.08 2.65
CA TRP A 154 -8.04 3.73 3.01
C TRP A 154 -9.13 3.03 3.82
N VAL A 155 -9.56 1.87 3.34
CA VAL A 155 -10.51 1.04 4.08
C VAL A 155 -9.80 0.40 5.27
N PHE A 156 -9.96 0.97 6.45
CA PHE A 156 -9.48 0.36 7.69
C PHE A 156 -10.50 -0.64 8.22
N ALA A 157 -10.03 -1.84 8.50
CA ALA A 157 -10.86 -2.83 9.17
C ALA A 157 -11.23 -2.37 10.59
N ALA A 158 -12.49 -2.54 10.99
CA ALA A 158 -12.89 -2.31 12.36
C ALA A 158 -12.09 -3.21 13.32
N ARG A 159 -11.84 -2.75 14.54
CA ARG A 159 -11.12 -3.55 15.54
C ARG A 159 -11.76 -4.92 15.77
N SER A 160 -13.08 -4.98 15.77
CA SER A 160 -13.83 -6.23 15.89
C SER A 160 -13.53 -7.22 14.77
N SER A 161 -13.47 -6.75 13.51
CA SER A 161 -13.14 -7.60 12.38
C SER A 161 -11.68 -8.05 12.39
N TYR A 162 -10.75 -7.21 12.88
CA TYR A 162 -9.35 -7.56 13.04
C TYR A 162 -9.12 -8.58 14.18
N GLN A 163 -9.78 -8.39 15.32
CA GLN A 163 -9.59 -9.20 16.52
C GLN A 163 -10.50 -10.43 16.58
N GLY A 164 -11.68 -10.36 15.97
CA GLY A 164 -12.72 -11.38 16.14
C GLY A 164 -12.34 -12.81 15.73
N LYS A 165 -11.45 -12.95 14.74
CA LYS A 165 -10.97 -14.26 14.29
C LYS A 165 -9.74 -14.78 15.07
N ILE A 166 -9.07 -13.92 15.86
CA ILE A 166 -7.81 -14.27 16.54
C ILE A 166 -7.94 -15.50 17.46
N PRO A 167 -8.92 -15.58 18.36
CA PRO A 167 -9.01 -16.73 19.26
C PRO A 167 -9.21 -18.06 18.51
N ALA A 168 -10.09 -18.07 17.51
CA ALA A 168 -10.40 -19.26 16.73
C ALA A 168 -9.18 -19.73 15.92
N ILE A 169 -8.56 -18.83 15.16
CA ILE A 169 -7.42 -19.17 14.30
C ILE A 169 -6.22 -19.60 15.16
N ASN A 170 -5.92 -18.89 16.25
CA ASN A 170 -4.82 -19.26 17.14
C ASN A 170 -5.03 -20.64 17.77
N LYS A 171 -6.26 -21.03 18.07
CA LYS A 171 -6.54 -22.37 18.60
C LYS A 171 -6.29 -23.43 17.52
N LEU A 172 -6.73 -23.19 16.29
CA LEU A 172 -6.49 -24.10 15.15
C LEU A 172 -5.00 -24.20 14.80
N THR A 173 -4.24 -23.12 14.84
CA THR A 173 -2.79 -23.16 14.55
C THR A 173 -2.01 -23.85 15.67
N ARG A 174 -2.46 -23.74 16.93
CA ARG A 174 -1.84 -24.46 18.05
C ARG A 174 -2.07 -25.96 17.98
N SER A 175 -3.22 -26.43 17.49
CA SER A 175 -3.47 -27.88 17.33
C SER A 175 -2.54 -28.53 16.30
N LEU A 176 -1.83 -27.72 15.47
CA LEU A 176 -0.84 -28.20 14.51
C LEU A 176 0.59 -28.28 15.07
N GLN A 177 0.82 -27.92 16.34
CA GLN A 177 2.18 -27.89 16.92
C GLN A 177 2.82 -29.28 17.02
N ASP A 178 2.02 -30.33 17.10
CA ASP A 178 2.48 -31.72 17.14
C ASP A 178 2.88 -32.26 15.75
N ASP A 179 2.56 -31.53 14.69
CA ASP A 179 3.01 -31.87 13.34
C ASP A 179 4.42 -31.31 13.08
N HIS A 180 5.42 -32.14 13.30
CA HIS A 180 6.84 -31.80 13.11
C HIS A 180 7.27 -31.84 11.64
N SER A 181 6.39 -32.18 10.71
CA SER A 181 6.69 -32.09 9.26
C SER A 181 6.87 -30.65 8.82
N PHE A 182 7.60 -30.43 7.74
CA PHE A 182 7.76 -29.10 7.16
C PHE A 182 6.63 -28.85 6.15
N TYR A 183 5.60 -28.15 6.56
CA TYR A 183 4.39 -27.87 5.78
C TYR A 183 4.06 -26.38 5.72
N ARG A 184 3.12 -26.01 4.85
CA ARG A 184 2.49 -24.68 4.79
C ARG A 184 1.01 -24.74 5.12
N THR A 185 0.54 -23.65 5.71
CA THR A 185 -0.88 -23.39 6.00
C THR A 185 -1.30 -22.13 5.27
N GLU A 186 -2.54 -22.07 4.74
CA GLU A 186 -3.10 -20.88 4.12
C GLU A 186 -4.51 -20.60 4.65
N ILE A 187 -4.83 -19.30 4.80
CA ILE A 187 -6.17 -18.83 5.14
C ILE A 187 -6.87 -18.41 3.83
N LEU A 188 -8.03 -19.02 3.53
CA LEU A 188 -8.74 -18.75 2.27
C LEU A 188 -9.42 -17.38 2.25
N GLN A 189 -9.83 -16.87 3.42
CA GLN A 189 -10.38 -15.52 3.59
C GLN A 189 -9.44 -14.69 4.48
N PRO A 190 -8.30 -14.25 3.94
CA PRO A 190 -7.27 -13.57 4.72
C PRO A 190 -7.79 -12.23 5.26
N GLN A 191 -7.31 -11.84 6.43
CA GLN A 191 -7.60 -10.54 7.02
C GLN A 191 -6.55 -9.49 6.63
N THR A 192 -5.32 -9.94 6.42
CA THR A 192 -4.19 -9.08 6.07
C THR A 192 -3.32 -9.76 5.00
N GLY A 193 -2.40 -9.01 4.41
CA GLY A 193 -1.40 -9.58 3.50
C GLY A 193 -0.38 -10.50 4.20
N ASN A 194 -0.32 -10.46 5.54
CA ASN A 194 0.66 -11.16 6.35
C ASN A 194 0.03 -11.97 7.49
N ASP A 195 -1.08 -12.65 7.22
CA ASP A 195 -1.75 -13.48 8.22
C ASP A 195 -0.85 -14.60 8.76
N SER A 196 0.08 -15.11 7.97
CA SER A 196 1.08 -16.07 8.40
C SER A 196 1.92 -15.55 9.56
N MET A 197 2.33 -14.28 9.52
CA MET A 197 3.05 -13.62 10.62
C MET A 197 2.13 -13.33 11.81
N LYS A 198 0.88 -12.90 11.54
CA LYS A 198 -0.10 -12.58 12.57
C LYS A 198 -0.47 -13.79 13.43
N TYR A 199 -0.57 -14.97 12.82
CA TYR A 199 -1.05 -16.21 13.43
C TYR A 199 0.05 -17.27 13.64
N ASN A 200 1.31 -16.90 13.39
CA ASN A 200 2.50 -17.73 13.58
C ASN A 200 2.42 -19.10 12.86
N PHE A 201 2.16 -19.07 11.54
CA PHE A 201 2.25 -20.25 10.71
C PHE A 201 3.10 -19.97 9.44
N ARG A 202 3.53 -21.03 8.77
CA ARG A 202 4.28 -20.91 7.50
C ARG A 202 3.28 -20.84 6.35
N GLY A 203 3.23 -19.70 5.63
CA GLY A 203 2.37 -19.49 4.47
C GLY A 203 3.16 -19.10 3.22
N ILE A 204 2.49 -19.08 2.07
CA ILE A 204 2.99 -18.49 0.82
C ILE A 204 2.53 -17.04 0.74
N SER A 205 1.30 -16.78 1.19
CA SER A 205 0.73 -15.43 1.16
C SER A 205 1.56 -14.47 1.99
N GLN A 206 2.01 -13.36 1.36
CA GLN A 206 2.76 -12.32 2.04
C GLN A 206 2.70 -10.99 1.32
N PHE A 207 2.84 -9.92 2.08
CA PHE A 207 3.14 -8.57 1.61
C PHE A 207 4.53 -8.18 2.08
N SER A 208 5.37 -7.72 1.15
CA SER A 208 6.70 -7.20 1.47
C SER A 208 7.15 -6.22 0.39
N SER A 209 7.74 -5.11 0.81
CA SER A 209 8.36 -4.15 -0.10
C SER A 209 9.67 -4.65 -0.71
N VAL A 210 10.25 -5.71 -0.14
CA VAL A 210 11.49 -6.35 -0.62
C VAL A 210 11.17 -7.79 -1.01
N ARG A 211 10.97 -8.02 -2.30
CA ARG A 211 10.69 -9.35 -2.84
C ARG A 211 11.49 -9.60 -4.10
N ASN A 212 11.83 -10.86 -4.33
CA ASN A 212 12.41 -11.28 -5.59
C ASN A 212 11.35 -11.27 -6.70
N THR A 213 11.58 -10.50 -7.76
CA THR A 213 10.65 -10.32 -8.88
C THR A 213 10.43 -11.61 -9.66
N ASP A 214 11.46 -12.42 -9.86
CA ASP A 214 11.37 -13.67 -10.62
C ASP A 214 10.54 -14.71 -9.89
N THR A 215 10.73 -14.81 -8.56
CA THR A 215 9.88 -15.66 -7.71
C THR A 215 8.42 -15.23 -7.75
N SER A 216 8.17 -13.93 -7.64
CA SER A 216 6.79 -13.39 -7.70
C SER A 216 6.14 -13.65 -9.05
N SER A 217 6.86 -13.42 -10.15
CA SER A 217 6.39 -13.66 -11.52
C SER A 217 6.12 -15.15 -11.77
N THR A 218 7.03 -16.02 -11.34
CA THR A 218 6.88 -17.47 -11.48
C THR A 218 5.65 -17.99 -10.73
N LEU A 219 5.47 -17.56 -9.47
CA LEU A 219 4.31 -17.96 -8.68
C LEU A 219 3.01 -17.42 -9.23
N ASP A 220 2.99 -16.20 -9.77
CA ASP A 220 1.83 -15.62 -10.45
C ASP A 220 1.42 -16.47 -11.67
N LYS A 221 2.37 -16.90 -12.50
CA LYS A 221 2.15 -17.81 -13.64
C LYS A 221 1.63 -19.18 -13.22
N LEU A 222 1.88 -19.60 -11.99
CA LEU A 222 1.38 -20.84 -11.40
C LEU A 222 0.07 -20.68 -10.61
N GLY A 223 -0.54 -19.49 -10.62
CA GLY A 223 -1.85 -19.24 -10.02
C GLY A 223 -1.83 -18.69 -8.59
N PHE A 224 -0.67 -18.22 -8.12
CA PHE A 224 -0.57 -17.44 -6.88
C PHE A 224 -0.58 -15.96 -7.27
N LYS A 225 -1.64 -15.25 -6.94
CA LYS A 225 -1.85 -13.89 -7.43
C LYS A 225 -0.84 -12.90 -6.85
N SER A 226 -0.14 -12.15 -7.72
CA SER A 226 0.81 -11.12 -7.33
C SER A 226 0.26 -9.69 -7.39
N ASP A 227 -0.96 -9.48 -7.85
CA ASP A 227 -1.62 -8.18 -8.08
C ASP A 227 -0.82 -7.21 -8.99
N GLY A 228 0.13 -7.74 -9.78
CA GLY A 228 0.96 -6.96 -10.71
C GLY A 228 1.98 -6.02 -10.08
N THR A 229 2.04 -5.93 -8.75
CA THR A 229 2.90 -4.98 -8.04
C THR A 229 4.19 -5.57 -7.52
N ASN A 230 4.39 -6.88 -7.61
CA ASN A 230 5.48 -7.62 -6.95
C ASN A 230 5.58 -7.41 -5.42
N LEU A 231 4.64 -6.70 -4.81
CA LEU A 231 4.58 -6.46 -3.38
C LEU A 231 3.74 -7.51 -2.65
N ASN A 232 2.69 -7.98 -3.30
CA ASN A 232 1.76 -8.98 -2.78
C ASN A 232 1.99 -10.34 -3.44
N LEU A 233 1.89 -11.37 -2.66
CA LEU A 233 1.64 -12.73 -3.13
C LEU A 233 0.47 -13.28 -2.34
N ARG A 234 -0.58 -13.73 -3.03
CA ARG A 234 -1.80 -14.22 -2.40
C ARG A 234 -2.12 -15.62 -2.89
N TYR A 235 -2.37 -16.49 -1.94
CA TYR A 235 -3.01 -17.76 -2.19
C TYR A 235 -4.51 -17.55 -2.44
N GLN A 236 -5.02 -18.09 -3.55
CA GLN A 236 -6.42 -17.94 -3.94
C GLN A 236 -7.09 -19.30 -4.18
N ASN A 237 -6.98 -20.20 -3.21
CA ASN A 237 -7.56 -21.54 -3.34
C ASN A 237 -7.08 -22.23 -4.63
N ASN A 238 -5.79 -22.39 -4.79
CA ASN A 238 -5.15 -22.92 -5.98
C ASN A 238 -5.54 -24.38 -6.25
N THR A 239 -5.07 -24.96 -7.36
CA THR A 239 -5.36 -26.37 -7.71
C THR A 239 -4.70 -27.32 -6.71
N LEU A 240 -5.26 -28.52 -6.57
CA LEU A 240 -4.67 -29.58 -5.72
C LEU A 240 -3.22 -29.88 -6.11
N LEU A 241 -2.89 -29.83 -7.41
CA LEU A 241 -1.53 -30.04 -7.91
C LEU A 241 -0.56 -29.03 -7.28
N MET A 242 -0.89 -27.75 -7.32
CA MET A 242 -0.05 -26.69 -6.75
C MET A 242 -0.02 -26.75 -5.22
N ASP A 243 -1.14 -27.02 -4.58
CA ASP A 243 -1.17 -27.22 -3.13
C ASP A 243 -0.26 -28.37 -2.70
N SER A 244 -0.28 -29.47 -3.44
CA SER A 244 0.58 -30.63 -3.14
C SER A 244 2.05 -30.30 -3.34
N LEU A 245 2.43 -29.72 -4.49
CA LEU A 245 3.82 -29.40 -4.83
C LEU A 245 4.43 -28.33 -3.91
N PHE A 246 3.62 -27.34 -3.49
CA PHE A 246 4.09 -26.29 -2.60
C PHE A 246 3.90 -26.61 -1.10
N GLY A 247 3.54 -27.86 -0.78
CA GLY A 247 3.42 -28.34 0.58
C GLY A 247 2.34 -27.65 1.38
N ILE A 248 1.25 -27.18 0.72
CA ILE A 248 0.10 -26.61 1.41
C ILE A 248 -0.71 -27.78 1.99
N LYS A 249 -0.41 -28.09 3.24
CA LYS A 249 -0.99 -29.21 3.96
C LYS A 249 -2.29 -28.81 4.67
N TYR A 250 -2.41 -27.56 5.07
CA TYR A 250 -3.57 -27.09 5.81
C TYR A 250 -4.19 -25.84 5.17
N ASN A 251 -5.53 -25.82 5.13
CA ASN A 251 -6.29 -24.62 4.84
C ASN A 251 -7.19 -24.26 6.04
N ILE A 252 -7.25 -22.99 6.40
CA ILE A 252 -8.20 -22.45 7.37
C ILE A 252 -9.23 -21.63 6.60
N SER A 253 -10.52 -21.91 6.80
CA SER A 253 -11.61 -21.29 6.07
C SER A 253 -12.87 -21.19 6.89
N ASP A 254 -13.69 -20.17 6.63
CA ASP A 254 -15.05 -20.02 7.17
C ASP A 254 -16.11 -20.78 6.34
N ARG A 255 -15.69 -21.39 5.23
CA ARG A 255 -16.55 -22.23 4.36
C ARG A 255 -15.77 -23.41 3.80
N ASN A 256 -16.51 -24.42 3.32
CA ASN A 256 -15.88 -25.58 2.69
C ASN A 256 -15.09 -25.14 1.44
N PRO A 257 -13.78 -25.44 1.32
CA PRO A 257 -12.98 -25.12 0.14
C PRO A 257 -13.41 -25.90 -1.12
N GLN A 258 -14.23 -26.92 -0.97
CA GLN A 258 -14.73 -27.82 -2.06
C GLN A 258 -13.59 -28.40 -2.91
N LYS A 259 -12.52 -28.82 -2.26
CA LYS A 259 -11.35 -29.42 -2.90
C LYS A 259 -11.29 -30.90 -2.68
N PHE A 260 -10.98 -31.64 -3.74
CA PHE A 260 -10.63 -33.06 -3.62
C PHE A 260 -9.42 -33.25 -2.70
N ALA A 261 -9.42 -34.34 -1.95
CA ALA A 261 -8.37 -34.70 -0.97
C ALA A 261 -8.19 -33.71 0.22
N PHE A 262 -9.07 -32.72 0.37
CA PHE A 262 -9.13 -31.90 1.57
C PHE A 262 -10.27 -32.37 2.44
N HIS A 263 -9.98 -32.77 3.67
CA HIS A 263 -10.98 -33.16 4.65
C HIS A 263 -10.89 -32.27 5.91
N LYS A 264 -12.02 -32.15 6.54
CA LYS A 264 -12.19 -31.35 7.74
C LYS A 264 -11.49 -32.07 8.92
N LEU A 265 -10.66 -31.32 9.66
CA LEU A 265 -10.07 -31.80 10.91
C LEU A 265 -10.78 -31.26 12.14
N GLU A 266 -10.85 -29.93 12.27
CA GLU A 266 -11.33 -29.25 13.46
C GLU A 266 -12.07 -27.97 13.09
N THR A 267 -13.02 -27.55 13.94
CA THR A 267 -13.73 -26.27 13.81
C THR A 267 -13.65 -25.51 15.13
N GLN A 268 -13.35 -24.21 15.02
CA GLN A 268 -13.35 -23.26 16.13
C GLN A 268 -14.14 -22.01 15.73
N GLY A 269 -15.26 -21.78 16.39
CA GLY A 269 -16.20 -20.72 16.00
C GLY A 269 -16.67 -20.93 14.55
N ASN A 270 -16.46 -19.94 13.70
CA ASN A 270 -16.75 -20.00 12.27
C ASN A 270 -15.55 -20.37 11.39
N GLN A 271 -14.41 -20.73 12.00
CA GLN A 271 -13.22 -21.13 11.27
C GLN A 271 -13.03 -22.64 11.33
N THR A 272 -12.75 -23.26 10.20
CA THR A 272 -12.53 -24.70 10.07
C THR A 272 -11.16 -24.96 9.48
N LEU A 273 -10.43 -25.90 10.07
CA LEU A 273 -9.17 -26.43 9.61
C LEU A 273 -9.43 -27.63 8.69
N TYR A 274 -8.86 -27.58 7.51
CA TYR A 274 -8.88 -28.67 6.51
C TYR A 274 -7.48 -29.15 6.23
N GLN A 275 -7.30 -30.46 6.10
CA GLN A 275 -6.03 -31.10 5.77
C GLN A 275 -6.04 -31.63 4.34
N ASN A 276 -4.98 -31.36 3.61
CA ASN A 276 -4.67 -31.95 2.31
C ASN A 276 -3.85 -33.24 2.52
N GLU A 277 -4.42 -34.38 2.20
CA GLU A 277 -3.75 -35.69 2.30
C GLU A 277 -2.67 -35.89 1.24
N LYS A 278 -2.63 -35.07 0.19
CA LYS A 278 -1.72 -35.17 -0.94
C LYS A 278 -0.57 -34.14 -0.86
N ALA A 279 -0.45 -33.42 0.25
CA ALA A 279 0.63 -32.47 0.42
C ALA A 279 1.99 -33.19 0.42
N LEU A 280 2.90 -32.75 -0.45
CA LEU A 280 4.27 -33.23 -0.49
C LEU A 280 5.11 -32.47 0.56
N SER A 281 6.27 -33.04 0.90
CA SER A 281 7.28 -32.29 1.65
C SER A 281 7.80 -31.11 0.84
N LEU A 282 8.33 -30.07 1.52
CA LEU A 282 8.86 -28.88 0.83
C LEU A 282 10.16 -29.13 0.07
N ALA A 283 10.77 -30.29 0.24
CA ALA A 283 11.94 -30.72 -0.51
C ALA A 283 11.67 -32.13 -1.06
N PHE A 284 11.87 -32.31 -2.35
CA PHE A 284 11.79 -33.59 -3.04
C PHE A 284 12.81 -33.61 -4.20
N LEU A 285 13.21 -34.81 -4.59
CA LEU A 285 14.12 -35.01 -5.72
C LEU A 285 13.34 -35.01 -7.03
N THR A 286 13.91 -34.37 -8.04
CA THR A 286 13.36 -34.35 -9.41
C THR A 286 14.36 -34.90 -10.40
N ALA A 287 13.88 -35.48 -11.49
CA ALA A 287 14.74 -36.03 -12.57
C ALA A 287 15.31 -34.94 -13.48
N SER A 288 14.69 -33.76 -13.51
CA SER A 288 15.08 -32.69 -14.44
C SER A 288 15.25 -31.35 -13.72
N PRO A 289 16.20 -30.50 -14.14
CA PRO A 289 16.34 -29.15 -13.58
C PRO A 289 15.21 -28.26 -14.02
N TYR A 290 14.76 -27.35 -13.15
CA TYR A 290 13.64 -26.42 -13.44
C TYR A 290 14.00 -25.28 -14.40
N LYS A 291 15.27 -25.13 -14.78
CA LYS A 291 15.82 -23.93 -15.44
C LYS A 291 15.23 -23.58 -16.80
N ASP A 292 14.68 -24.55 -17.52
CA ASP A 292 14.26 -24.37 -18.92
C ASP A 292 12.74 -24.31 -19.09
N ILE A 293 11.98 -24.11 -18.01
CA ILE A 293 10.54 -24.06 -18.06
C ILE A 293 10.09 -22.71 -18.60
N LYS A 294 9.45 -22.73 -19.77
CA LYS A 294 8.82 -21.52 -20.36
C LYS A 294 7.37 -21.42 -19.90
N PHE A 295 7.05 -20.31 -19.26
CA PHE A 295 5.69 -20.00 -18.84
C PHE A 295 4.95 -19.15 -19.87
N SER A 296 3.67 -19.49 -20.11
CA SER A 296 2.73 -18.75 -20.94
C SER A 296 1.84 -17.85 -20.07
N ASN A 297 0.80 -17.27 -20.69
CA ASN A 297 -0.25 -16.55 -19.96
C ASN A 297 -1.41 -17.46 -19.49
N LEU A 298 -1.27 -18.78 -19.64
CA LEU A 298 -2.31 -19.76 -19.30
C LEU A 298 -1.86 -20.57 -18.08
N THR A 299 -2.43 -20.27 -16.93
CA THR A 299 -2.04 -20.84 -15.63
C THR A 299 -2.08 -22.37 -15.60
N LEU A 300 -3.14 -22.99 -16.10
CA LEU A 300 -3.26 -24.45 -16.08
C LEU A 300 -2.25 -25.13 -17.02
N ASP A 301 -1.96 -24.54 -18.17
CA ASP A 301 -0.91 -25.05 -19.07
C ASP A 301 0.47 -24.93 -18.40
N ASN A 302 0.70 -23.82 -17.67
CA ASN A 302 1.92 -23.64 -16.90
C ASN A 302 2.08 -24.69 -15.80
N GLN A 303 1.03 -24.98 -15.07
CA GLN A 303 1.02 -26.01 -14.03
C GLN A 303 1.30 -27.40 -14.60
N LYS A 304 0.65 -27.74 -15.72
CA LYS A 304 0.90 -28.99 -16.45
C LYS A 304 2.36 -29.09 -16.91
N ASN A 305 2.86 -28.05 -17.58
CA ASN A 305 4.23 -28.02 -18.10
C ASN A 305 5.27 -28.08 -16.96
N PHE A 306 4.99 -27.41 -15.85
CA PHE A 306 5.85 -27.45 -14.67
C PHE A 306 5.98 -28.85 -14.10
N LEU A 307 4.86 -29.56 -13.89
CA LEU A 307 4.91 -30.93 -13.38
C LEU A 307 5.54 -31.88 -14.36
N ASN A 308 5.20 -31.81 -15.65
CA ASN A 308 5.78 -32.66 -16.68
C ASN A 308 7.29 -32.49 -16.77
N HIS A 309 7.79 -31.26 -16.65
CA HIS A 309 9.20 -30.98 -16.62
C HIS A 309 9.88 -31.58 -15.38
N LEU A 310 9.29 -31.42 -14.20
CA LEU A 310 9.84 -31.97 -12.95
C LEU A 310 9.88 -33.52 -12.95
N THR A 311 8.92 -34.17 -13.57
CA THR A 311 8.83 -35.64 -13.60
C THR A 311 9.47 -36.29 -14.79
N GLY A 312 9.84 -35.52 -15.84
CA GLY A 312 10.30 -36.05 -17.12
C GLY A 312 9.21 -36.79 -17.90
N GLN A 313 7.93 -36.56 -17.58
CA GLN A 313 6.77 -37.24 -18.19
C GLN A 313 5.95 -36.28 -19.05
N SER A 314 5.08 -36.81 -19.88
CA SER A 314 4.12 -36.05 -20.72
C SER A 314 2.69 -36.39 -20.32
N LEU A 315 2.28 -35.97 -19.11
CA LEU A 315 0.96 -36.23 -18.56
C LEU A 315 0.00 -35.07 -18.88
N THR A 316 -1.27 -35.40 -19.09
CA THR A 316 -2.34 -34.41 -19.28
C THR A 316 -3.23 -34.41 -18.06
N PHE A 317 -3.13 -33.35 -17.24
CA PHE A 317 -3.91 -33.20 -15.99
C PHE A 317 -5.16 -32.36 -16.18
N TYR A 318 -5.16 -31.48 -17.19
CA TYR A 318 -6.25 -30.55 -17.46
C TYR A 318 -6.57 -30.60 -18.95
N GLN A 319 -7.86 -30.73 -19.26
CA GLN A 319 -8.37 -30.64 -20.60
C GLN A 319 -9.10 -29.31 -20.78
N ARG A 320 -8.84 -28.62 -21.89
CA ARG A 320 -9.56 -27.38 -22.19
C ARG A 320 -10.99 -27.75 -22.63
N LEU A 321 -11.95 -27.18 -21.91
CA LEU A 321 -13.32 -27.17 -22.35
C LEU A 321 -13.51 -25.96 -23.28
N HIS A 322 -13.94 -26.20 -24.51
CA HIS A 322 -14.36 -25.14 -25.40
C HIS A 322 -15.86 -24.87 -25.13
N PRO A 323 -16.27 -23.61 -24.87
CA PRO A 323 -17.68 -23.32 -24.78
C PRO A 323 -18.32 -23.67 -26.13
N LEU A 324 -19.37 -24.49 -26.10
CA LEU A 324 -20.20 -24.68 -27.26
C LEU A 324 -20.72 -23.30 -27.68
N LYS A 325 -20.50 -22.90 -28.92
CA LYS A 325 -21.14 -21.71 -29.50
C LYS A 325 -22.65 -21.97 -29.52
N THR A 326 -23.35 -21.58 -28.47
CA THR A 326 -24.80 -21.42 -28.50
C THR A 326 -25.08 -20.21 -29.35
N GLY A 327 -25.79 -20.40 -30.44
CA GLY A 327 -26.15 -19.32 -31.36
C GLY A 327 -26.94 -18.24 -30.59
N ALA A 328 -26.65 -16.99 -30.98
CA ALA A 328 -27.27 -15.72 -30.57
C ALA A 328 -27.07 -15.35 -29.08
N ASP A 329 -26.24 -14.33 -28.88
CA ASP A 329 -26.20 -13.53 -27.66
C ASP A 329 -27.57 -12.85 -27.43
N ASP A 330 -28.41 -13.44 -26.59
CA ASP A 330 -29.56 -12.78 -26.01
C ASP A 330 -29.15 -12.19 -24.66
N PRO A 331 -28.97 -10.87 -24.53
CA PRO A 331 -28.55 -10.24 -23.31
C PRO A 331 -29.57 -10.32 -22.15
N SER A 332 -30.74 -10.88 -22.38
CA SER A 332 -31.81 -11.04 -21.37
C SER A 332 -31.70 -12.33 -20.55
N GLN A 333 -30.84 -13.28 -20.93
CA GLN A 333 -30.64 -14.52 -20.19
C GLN A 333 -29.40 -14.43 -19.32
N GLY A 334 -29.57 -14.47 -18.00
CA GLY A 334 -28.49 -14.53 -17.02
C GLY A 334 -27.54 -15.74 -17.24
N PRO A 335 -26.40 -15.84 -16.51
CA PRO A 335 -25.33 -16.79 -16.79
C PRO A 335 -25.87 -18.24 -16.88
N GLN A 336 -25.88 -18.82 -18.08
CA GLN A 336 -26.26 -20.21 -18.29
C GLN A 336 -25.19 -21.13 -17.68
N LYS A 337 -25.67 -22.10 -16.89
CA LYS A 337 -24.80 -23.16 -16.35
C LYS A 337 -24.24 -23.97 -17.53
N ALA A 338 -22.92 -24.05 -17.64
CA ALA A 338 -22.25 -24.90 -18.60
C ALA A 338 -22.66 -26.36 -18.34
N LYS A 339 -23.25 -27.03 -19.34
CA LYS A 339 -23.44 -28.49 -19.33
C LYS A 339 -22.08 -29.11 -19.65
N VAL A 340 -21.58 -29.90 -18.74
CA VAL A 340 -20.39 -30.75 -18.96
C VAL A 340 -20.95 -32.08 -19.48
N GLU A 341 -20.77 -32.38 -20.76
CA GLU A 341 -20.93 -33.75 -21.27
C GLU A 341 -19.54 -34.40 -21.09
N ALA A 342 -19.49 -35.44 -20.27
CA ALA A 342 -18.33 -36.32 -20.16
C ALA A 342 -18.45 -37.40 -21.24
N ASP A 343 -17.42 -37.47 -22.10
CA ASP A 343 -17.18 -38.63 -22.96
C ASP A 343 -16.57 -39.79 -22.16
#